data_7d9bb7d840ab73f076464544b93c8cf6
#
_entry.id   7d9bb7d840ab73f076464544b93c8cf6
#
_cell.length_a   1.000
_cell.length_b   1.000
_cell.length_c   1.000
_cell.angle_alpha   90.00
_cell.angle_beta   90.00
_cell.angle_gamma   90.00
#
_symmetry.space_group_name_H-M   'P 1'
#
loop_
_entity.id
_entity.type
_entity.pdbx_description
1 polymer ?
#
loop_
_entity_poly.entity_id
_entity_poly.type
_entity_poly.pdbx_seq_one_letter_code
_entity_poly.pdbx_strand_id
1 'polypeptide(L)'
;MNAVAPLVEQLTPIKRRAPKKSPTQRSLAHMREQGYLCAVVERWNPHAHIRQDLYGFVDVLCVKGEDIVGVQSTSGDNVASRVAKITEHENWPLVCKAMRVVVHGWRKSMPSGRWVLREVEL
;
A
#
# COMPACT_ATOMS: atom_id res chain seq x y z
N MET A 1 -6.11 37.15 -30.92
CA MET A 1 -4.76 36.74 -31.02
C MET A 1 -4.23 36.13 -29.74
N ASN A 2 -3.74 34.97 -29.85
CA ASN A 2 -3.54 34.14 -28.70
C ASN A 2 -2.04 33.88 -28.46
N ALA A 3 -1.41 34.79 -27.75
CA ALA A 3 0.05 34.71 -27.49
C ALA A 3 0.39 33.54 -26.55
N VAL A 4 -0.59 33.02 -25.81
CA VAL A 4 -0.36 31.93 -24.85
C VAL A 4 -0.27 30.59 -25.54
N ALA A 5 -1.08 30.35 -26.57
CA ALA A 5 -1.11 29.07 -27.25
C ALA A 5 0.24 28.66 -27.87
N PRO A 6 0.95 29.54 -28.60
CA PRO A 6 2.28 29.17 -29.09
C PRO A 6 3.29 28.84 -27.98
N LEU A 7 3.18 29.53 -26.85
CA LEU A 7 4.06 29.30 -25.73
C LEU A 7 3.76 27.93 -25.08
N VAL A 8 2.50 27.60 -24.91
CA VAL A 8 2.07 26.30 -24.37
C VAL A 8 2.50 25.16 -25.29
N GLU A 9 2.38 25.34 -26.60
CA GLU A 9 2.81 24.35 -27.58
C GLU A 9 4.34 24.18 -27.61
N GLN A 10 5.07 25.21 -27.27
CA GLN A 10 6.54 25.16 -27.20
C GLN A 10 7.03 24.49 -25.92
N LEU A 11 6.19 24.40 -24.90
CA LEU A 11 6.53 23.70 -23.67
C LEU A 11 6.50 22.20 -23.95
N THR A 12 7.68 21.67 -24.27
CA THR A 12 7.83 20.23 -24.42
C THR A 12 7.47 19.54 -23.12
N PRO A 13 6.50 18.64 -23.15
CA PRO A 13 6.19 17.88 -21.93
C PRO A 13 7.46 17.16 -21.47
N ILE A 14 7.87 17.43 -20.25
CA ILE A 14 8.96 16.67 -19.65
C ILE A 14 8.47 15.23 -19.54
N LYS A 15 9.11 14.33 -20.26
CA LYS A 15 8.85 12.90 -20.12
C LYS A 15 9.32 12.47 -18.75
N ARG A 16 8.46 12.60 -17.79
CA ARG A 16 8.71 12.01 -16.48
C ARG A 16 8.44 10.52 -16.58
N ARG A 17 9.36 9.74 -16.04
CA ARG A 17 9.04 8.33 -15.80
C ARG A 17 7.79 8.30 -14.94
N ALA A 18 6.84 7.42 -15.30
CA ALA A 18 5.73 7.13 -14.43
C ALA A 18 6.29 6.79 -13.04
N PRO A 19 5.75 7.39 -11.96
CA PRO A 19 6.22 7.07 -10.62
C PRO A 19 6.12 5.56 -10.40
N LYS A 20 7.15 4.97 -9.82
CA LYS A 20 7.10 3.56 -9.44
C LYS A 20 5.99 3.39 -8.42
N LYS A 21 5.12 2.42 -8.66
CA LYS A 21 4.10 2.06 -7.68
C LYS A 21 4.77 1.49 -6.44
N SER A 22 4.39 2.00 -5.29
CA SER A 22 4.81 1.45 -4.00
C SER A 22 4.04 0.16 -3.70
N PRO A 23 4.52 -0.67 -2.75
CA PRO A 23 3.74 -1.81 -2.27
C PRO A 23 2.34 -1.42 -1.82
N THR A 24 2.20 -0.31 -1.11
CA THR A 24 0.89 0.20 -0.66
C THR A 24 -0.04 0.48 -1.84
N GLN A 25 0.45 1.12 -2.89
CA GLN A 25 -0.36 1.40 -4.08
C GLN A 25 -0.75 0.13 -4.82
N ARG A 26 0.13 -0.88 -4.86
CA ARG A 26 -0.18 -2.19 -5.44
C ARG A 26 -1.26 -2.91 -4.65
N SER A 27 -1.18 -2.86 -3.34
CA SER A 27 -2.20 -3.45 -2.47
C SER A 27 -3.54 -2.75 -2.61
N LEU A 28 -3.55 -1.42 -2.72
CA LEU A 28 -4.77 -0.66 -2.99
C LEU A 28 -5.45 -1.15 -4.27
N ALA A 29 -4.70 -1.23 -5.37
CA ALA A 29 -5.25 -1.67 -6.65
C ALA A 29 -5.78 -3.10 -6.57
N HIS A 30 -5.03 -4.01 -5.94
CA HIS A 30 -5.41 -5.40 -5.77
C HIS A 30 -6.71 -5.55 -4.98
N MET A 31 -6.84 -4.86 -3.86
CA MET A 31 -8.02 -4.95 -3.02
C MET A 31 -9.25 -4.28 -3.68
N ARG A 32 -9.04 -3.17 -4.37
CA ARG A 32 -10.11 -2.50 -5.11
C ARG A 32 -10.67 -3.37 -6.24
N GLU A 33 -9.82 -4.11 -6.93
CA GLU A 33 -10.26 -5.07 -7.95
C GLU A 33 -11.18 -6.15 -7.37
N GLN A 34 -10.98 -6.50 -6.11
CA GLN A 34 -11.82 -7.48 -5.42
C GLN A 34 -13.11 -6.86 -4.85
N GLY A 35 -13.34 -5.58 -5.08
CA GLY A 35 -14.56 -4.91 -4.65
C GLY A 35 -14.49 -4.24 -3.28
N TYR A 36 -13.32 -4.14 -2.67
CA TYR A 36 -13.18 -3.45 -1.39
C TYR A 36 -13.14 -1.94 -1.56
N LEU A 37 -13.76 -1.25 -0.64
CA LEU A 37 -13.52 0.17 -0.41
C LEU A 37 -12.25 0.28 0.44
N CYS A 38 -11.25 1.00 -0.07
CA CYS A 38 -9.94 1.05 0.56
C CYS A 38 -9.53 2.47 0.93
N ALA A 39 -8.87 2.59 2.06
CA ALA A 39 -8.27 3.85 2.51
C ALA A 39 -6.83 3.60 2.95
N VAL A 40 -5.94 4.49 2.56
CA VAL A 40 -4.57 4.52 3.10
C VAL A 40 -4.65 5.13 4.49
N VAL A 41 -4.20 4.38 5.48
CA VAL A 41 -4.29 4.78 6.89
C VAL A 41 -2.93 4.92 7.57
N GLU A 42 -1.85 4.82 6.79
CA GLU A 42 -0.54 5.26 7.26
C GLU A 42 -0.45 6.77 7.10
N ARG A 43 0.19 7.44 8.04
CA ARG A 43 0.37 8.88 7.98
C ARG A 43 1.78 9.29 8.36
N TRP A 44 2.22 10.41 7.80
CA TRP A 44 3.48 11.03 8.17
C TRP A 44 3.33 11.78 9.49
N ASN A 45 4.26 11.53 10.41
CA ASN A 45 4.37 12.29 11.66
C ASN A 45 5.54 13.29 11.51
N PRO A 46 5.25 14.61 11.34
CA PRO A 46 6.31 15.59 11.12
C PRO A 46 7.18 15.86 12.36
N HIS A 47 6.68 15.55 13.54
CA HIS A 47 7.45 15.75 14.78
C HIS A 47 8.49 14.66 14.99
N ALA A 48 8.12 13.42 14.72
CA ALA A 48 9.02 12.28 14.87
C ALA A 48 9.76 11.92 13.57
N HIS A 49 9.41 12.54 12.44
CA HIS A 49 9.96 12.26 11.11
C HIS A 49 9.82 10.78 10.71
N ILE A 50 8.69 10.18 11.06
CA ILE A 50 8.40 8.78 10.74
C ILE A 50 6.99 8.64 10.15
N ARG A 51 6.78 7.57 9.40
CA ARG A 51 5.44 7.14 9.02
C ARG A 51 4.85 6.29 10.12
N GLN A 52 3.60 6.54 10.44
CA GLN A 52 2.86 5.79 11.44
C GLN A 52 1.71 5.04 10.79
N ASP A 53 1.73 3.73 10.95
CA ASP A 53 0.66 2.85 10.51
C ASP A 53 -0.48 2.86 11.52
N LEU A 54 -1.70 2.61 11.04
CA LEU A 54 -2.83 2.46 11.95
C LEU A 54 -2.59 1.28 12.89
N TYR A 55 -2.73 1.52 14.19
CA TYR A 55 -2.46 0.56 15.26
C TYR A 55 -1.04 -0.01 15.26
N GLY A 56 -0.13 0.62 14.55
CA GLY A 56 1.27 0.24 14.46
C GLY A 56 1.61 -0.69 13.31
N PHE A 57 0.63 -1.21 12.55
CA PHE A 57 0.94 -2.16 11.47
C PHE A 57 -0.05 -2.19 10.30
N VAL A 58 -1.10 -1.39 10.28
CA VAL A 58 -2.05 -1.37 9.15
C VAL A 58 -1.76 -0.18 8.26
N ASP A 59 -1.40 -0.44 7.01
CA ASP A 59 -1.13 0.59 5.98
C ASP A 59 -2.39 0.96 5.22
N VAL A 60 -3.22 -0.03 4.91
CA VAL A 60 -4.46 0.12 4.14
C VAL A 60 -5.58 -0.58 4.86
N LEU A 61 -6.70 0.11 5.01
CA LEU A 61 -7.91 -0.47 5.59
C LEU A 61 -8.92 -0.69 4.49
N CYS A 62 -9.44 -1.91 4.39
CA CYS A 62 -10.34 -2.34 3.32
C CYS A 62 -11.64 -2.86 3.90
N VAL A 63 -12.76 -2.43 3.31
CA VAL A 63 -14.09 -2.82 3.79
C VAL A 63 -14.91 -3.32 2.61
N LYS A 64 -15.59 -4.43 2.81
CA LYS A 64 -16.56 -4.97 1.86
C LYS A 64 -17.63 -5.73 2.62
N GLY A 65 -18.88 -5.19 2.63
CA GLY A 65 -19.93 -5.76 3.46
C GLY A 65 -19.53 -5.74 4.94
N GLU A 66 -19.51 -6.88 5.57
CA GLU A 66 -19.08 -7.03 6.96
C GLU A 66 -17.60 -7.39 7.09
N ASP A 67 -16.91 -7.56 5.97
CA ASP A 67 -15.50 -7.92 5.96
C ASP A 67 -14.62 -6.68 6.09
N ILE A 68 -13.81 -6.63 7.14
CA ILE A 68 -12.85 -5.57 7.40
C ILE A 68 -11.46 -6.19 7.38
N VAL A 69 -10.62 -5.71 6.47
CA VAL A 69 -9.26 -6.25 6.29
C VAL A 69 -8.24 -5.13 6.46
N GLY A 70 -7.34 -5.31 7.41
CA GLY A 70 -6.16 -4.48 7.56
C GLY A 70 -5.00 -5.06 6.78
N VAL A 71 -4.39 -4.27 5.91
CA VAL A 71 -3.29 -4.71 5.04
C VAL A 71 -1.99 -4.04 5.47
N GLN A 72 -0.97 -4.85 5.70
CA GLN A 72 0.42 -4.41 5.81
C GLN A 72 1.11 -4.74 4.49
N SER A 73 1.61 -3.73 3.78
CA SER A 73 2.27 -3.92 2.50
C SER A 73 3.78 -3.81 2.63
N THR A 74 4.49 -4.71 1.97
CA THR A 74 5.95 -4.72 1.99
C THR A 74 6.50 -5.40 0.73
N SER A 75 7.81 -5.44 0.58
CA SER A 75 8.46 -6.27 -0.43
C SER A 75 8.41 -7.75 -0.03
N GLY A 76 8.45 -8.63 -1.02
CA GLY A 76 8.31 -10.08 -0.78
C GLY A 76 9.32 -10.65 0.21
N ASP A 77 10.53 -10.08 0.27
CA ASP A 77 11.59 -10.54 1.15
C ASP A 77 11.31 -10.25 2.64
N ASN A 78 10.40 -9.34 2.93
CA ASN A 78 10.12 -8.88 4.29
C ASN A 78 8.85 -9.47 4.90
N VAL A 79 8.19 -10.40 4.21
CA VAL A 79 6.91 -10.95 4.68
C VAL A 79 7.05 -11.59 6.06
N ALA A 80 8.03 -12.48 6.24
CA ALA A 80 8.21 -13.18 7.51
C ALA A 80 8.50 -12.22 8.67
N SER A 81 9.35 -11.23 8.44
CA SER A 81 9.66 -10.23 9.49
C SER A 81 8.46 -9.36 9.83
N ARG A 82 7.62 -9.05 8.85
CA ARG A 82 6.39 -8.28 9.10
C ARG A 82 5.35 -9.09 9.87
N VAL A 83 5.21 -10.36 9.54
CA VAL A 83 4.32 -11.27 10.30
C VAL A 83 4.74 -11.30 11.78
N ALA A 84 6.02 -11.50 12.04
CA ALA A 84 6.55 -11.50 13.40
C ALA A 84 6.30 -10.15 14.10
N LYS A 85 6.59 -9.05 13.45
CA LYS A 85 6.37 -7.71 13.99
C LYS A 85 4.90 -7.49 14.39
N ILE A 86 3.98 -7.93 13.57
CA ILE A 86 2.54 -7.75 13.84
C ILE A 86 2.08 -8.63 14.99
N THR A 87 2.40 -9.92 14.94
CA THR A 87 1.93 -10.88 15.95
C THR A 87 2.55 -10.65 17.33
N GLU A 88 3.71 -10.02 17.38
CA GLU A 88 4.38 -9.64 18.63
C GLU A 88 4.00 -8.23 19.10
N HIS A 89 3.26 -7.48 18.29
CA HIS A 89 2.85 -6.11 18.64
C HIS A 89 1.83 -6.12 19.77
N GLU A 90 1.95 -5.15 20.69
CA GLU A 90 1.05 -5.04 21.84
C GLU A 90 -0.43 -4.88 21.45
N ASN A 91 -0.71 -4.30 20.28
CA ASN A 91 -2.07 -4.08 19.79
C ASN A 91 -2.67 -5.30 19.08
N TRP A 92 -1.85 -6.30 18.76
CA TRP A 92 -2.32 -7.46 17.99
C TRP A 92 -3.50 -8.19 18.63
N PRO A 93 -3.49 -8.50 19.94
CA PRO A 93 -4.61 -9.23 20.55
C PRO A 93 -5.96 -8.55 20.44
N LEU A 94 -5.96 -7.21 20.38
CA LEU A 94 -7.21 -6.44 20.22
C LEU A 94 -7.61 -6.35 18.76
N VAL A 95 -6.67 -6.05 17.88
CA VAL A 95 -6.95 -5.84 16.46
C VAL A 95 -7.39 -7.12 15.77
N CYS A 96 -6.77 -8.26 16.08
CA CYS A 96 -7.10 -9.54 15.44
C CYS A 96 -8.53 -10.01 15.72
N LYS A 97 -9.15 -9.52 16.78
CA LYS A 97 -10.55 -9.83 17.10
C LYS A 97 -11.53 -8.95 16.32
N ALA A 98 -11.09 -7.78 15.91
CA ALA A 98 -11.95 -6.79 15.24
C ALA A 98 -11.91 -6.88 13.72
N MET A 99 -10.81 -7.35 13.15
CA MET A 99 -10.63 -7.40 11.71
C MET A 99 -9.65 -8.50 11.30
N ARG A 100 -9.75 -8.89 10.04
CA ARG A 100 -8.73 -9.74 9.42
C ARG A 100 -7.52 -8.89 9.13
N VAL A 101 -6.33 -9.44 9.33
CA VAL A 101 -5.08 -8.75 9.01
C VAL A 101 -4.28 -9.62 8.05
N VAL A 102 -3.83 -9.02 6.96
CA VAL A 102 -3.04 -9.70 5.94
C VAL A 102 -1.74 -8.94 5.69
N VAL A 103 -0.69 -9.67 5.39
CA VAL A 103 0.57 -9.11 4.93
C VAL A 103 0.66 -9.34 3.42
N HIS A 104 0.87 -8.26 2.68
CA HIS A 104 1.09 -8.29 1.24
C HIS A 104 2.56 -8.10 0.95
N GLY A 105 3.20 -9.14 0.42
CA GLY A 105 4.57 -9.08 -0.07
C GLY A 105 4.59 -9.02 -1.59
N TRP A 106 5.09 -7.92 -2.12
CA TRP A 106 5.16 -7.69 -3.55
C TRP A 106 6.60 -7.92 -4.06
N ARG A 107 6.74 -8.75 -5.05
CA ARG A 107 8.02 -8.98 -5.73
C ARG A 107 7.85 -8.98 -7.23
N LYS A 108 8.92 -8.63 -7.91
CA LYS A 108 8.96 -8.68 -9.36
C LYS A 108 9.46 -10.05 -9.80
N SER A 109 8.66 -10.74 -10.59
CA SER A 109 9.04 -12.03 -11.16
C SER A 109 9.92 -11.82 -12.38
N MET A 110 11.03 -12.54 -12.47
CA MET A 110 11.92 -12.49 -13.63
C MET A 110 11.86 -13.80 -14.38
N PRO A 111 12.02 -13.80 -15.74
CA PRO A 111 12.31 -12.65 -16.59
C PRO A 111 11.10 -11.81 -17.02
N SER A 112 9.85 -12.22 -16.71
CA SER A 112 8.66 -11.57 -17.21
C SER A 112 8.49 -10.11 -16.74
N GLY A 113 9.08 -9.76 -15.61
CA GLY A 113 8.93 -8.44 -15.00
C GLY A 113 7.55 -8.20 -14.39
N ARG A 114 6.73 -9.22 -14.25
CA ARG A 114 5.41 -9.10 -13.63
C ARG A 114 5.53 -9.04 -12.12
N TRP A 115 4.67 -8.24 -11.51
CA TRP A 115 4.56 -8.18 -10.07
C TRP A 115 3.68 -9.31 -9.55
N VAL A 116 4.19 -9.99 -8.54
CA VAL A 116 3.54 -11.15 -7.92
C VAL A 116 3.27 -10.82 -6.45
N LEU A 117 2.06 -11.13 -6.02
CA LEU A 117 1.64 -10.95 -4.63
C LEU A 117 1.81 -12.26 -3.86
N ARG A 118 2.47 -12.16 -2.70
CA ARG A 118 2.39 -13.17 -1.66
C ARG A 118 1.52 -12.60 -0.54
N GLU A 119 0.37 -13.20 -0.33
CA GLU A 119 -0.56 -12.80 0.73
C GLU A 119 -0.51 -13.81 1.86
N VAL A 120 -0.29 -13.31 3.08
CA VAL A 120 -0.33 -14.13 4.29
C VAL A 120 -1.38 -13.55 5.22
N GLU A 121 -2.40 -14.33 5.51
CA GLU A 121 -3.40 -13.95 6.50
C GLU A 121 -2.95 -14.42 7.89
N LEU A 122 -3.06 -13.51 8.87
CA LEU A 122 -2.65 -13.77 10.25
C LEU A 122 -3.80 -14.24 11.13
#